data_b1513305293f03ccde0ab0bd40a69104
#
_entry.id   b1513305293f03ccde0ab0bd40a69104
#
_cell.length_a   1.000
_cell.length_b   1.000
_cell.length_c   1.000
_cell.angle_alpha   90.00
_cell.angle_beta   90.00
_cell.angle_gamma   90.00
#
_symmetry.space_group_name_H-M   'P 1'
#
loop_
_entity.id
_entity.type
_entity.pdbx_description
1 polymer ?
#
loop_
_entity_poly.entity_id
_entity_poly.type
_entity_poly.pdbx_seq_one_letter_code
_entity_poly.pdbx_strand_id
1 'polypeptide(L)'
;MSNVVNRLCTSIEAHTAMDQTDLQSFIDGVAERTLPIEDITRWLKTVHTHGMSVEDTVALTTGMMHSGAVLQWEDDRPVADKHSTGGVGDKMSLMLAPALAACGANVPMLAGRGLGHTGGTIDKLESIPGFNCALNPIQMQNIVDEIGCCIAAQNDAIAPADGLLYAIRDVTDTVDSIPLITASIVSKKAAEGLQALVLDVKCGQAAFMKTEPEAIALAQSMVNTAKGLGIRTIAQITDMNQPIGTHIGNALEVIESIEVLSGRGPQDTINLVAMQGGAILWLLGMCETEEAGRQKITASLNDRRALNPFKQ
;
A
#
# COMPACT_ATOMS: atom_id res chain seq x y z
N MET A 1 13.11 -26.29 13.50
CA MET A 1 12.50 -25.33 12.57
C MET A 1 12.02 -25.98 11.27
N SER A 2 12.79 -26.82 10.59
CA SER A 2 12.28 -27.56 9.39
C SER A 2 10.98 -28.34 9.62
N ASN A 3 10.70 -28.77 10.87
CA ASN A 3 9.44 -29.43 11.22
C ASN A 3 8.23 -28.50 11.21
N VAL A 4 8.39 -27.21 11.60
CA VAL A 4 7.34 -26.18 11.53
C VAL A 4 6.95 -25.94 10.07
N VAL A 5 7.90 -25.67 9.20
CA VAL A 5 7.65 -25.45 7.78
C VAL A 5 6.98 -26.66 7.11
N ASN A 6 7.38 -27.88 7.49
CA ASN A 6 6.74 -29.11 7.00
C ASN A 6 5.26 -29.16 7.38
N ARG A 7 4.90 -28.87 8.64
CA ARG A 7 3.50 -28.87 9.10
C ARG A 7 2.68 -27.80 8.37
N LEU A 8 3.23 -26.59 8.21
CA LEU A 8 2.56 -25.52 7.47
C LEU A 8 2.30 -25.91 6.01
N CYS A 9 3.31 -26.46 5.33
CA CYS A 9 3.14 -26.94 3.95
C CYS A 9 2.08 -28.05 3.87
N THR A 10 2.09 -29.01 4.80
CA THR A 10 1.09 -30.08 4.84
C THR A 10 -0.34 -29.54 5.04
N SER A 11 -0.52 -28.54 5.91
CA SER A 11 -1.84 -27.90 6.09
C SER A 11 -2.32 -27.20 4.82
N ILE A 12 -1.42 -26.47 4.12
CA ILE A 12 -1.73 -25.79 2.87
C ILE A 12 -2.11 -26.82 1.77
N GLU A 13 -1.32 -27.88 1.60
CA GLU A 13 -1.56 -28.95 0.61
C GLU A 13 -2.88 -29.70 0.89
N ALA A 14 -3.24 -29.84 2.17
CA ALA A 14 -4.49 -30.48 2.60
C ALA A 14 -5.69 -29.51 2.61
N HIS A 15 -5.51 -28.23 2.27
CA HIS A 15 -6.51 -27.17 2.40
C HIS A 15 -7.17 -27.11 3.79
N THR A 16 -6.37 -27.31 4.83
CA THR A 16 -6.75 -27.15 6.24
C THR A 16 -6.13 -25.89 6.82
N ALA A 17 -6.76 -25.34 7.87
CA ALA A 17 -6.22 -24.15 8.55
C ALA A 17 -4.79 -24.42 9.09
N MET A 18 -3.91 -23.46 8.94
CA MET A 18 -2.58 -23.51 9.52
C MET A 18 -2.63 -23.35 11.04
N ASP A 19 -1.75 -24.04 11.76
CA ASP A 19 -1.56 -23.79 13.19
C ASP A 19 -0.96 -22.40 13.40
N GLN A 20 -1.62 -21.58 14.20
CA GLN A 20 -1.25 -20.18 14.43
C GLN A 20 0.12 -20.05 15.13
N THR A 21 0.48 -21.00 15.99
CA THR A 21 1.77 -21.01 16.70
C THR A 21 2.89 -21.32 15.71
N ASP A 22 2.66 -22.29 14.81
CA ASP A 22 3.61 -22.62 13.76
C ASP A 22 3.79 -21.46 12.78
N LEU A 23 2.69 -20.80 12.38
CA LEU A 23 2.75 -19.66 11.49
C LEU A 23 3.51 -18.49 12.13
N GLN A 24 3.25 -18.19 13.41
CA GLN A 24 4.00 -17.14 14.12
C GLN A 24 5.49 -17.50 14.23
N SER A 25 5.81 -18.74 14.57
CA SER A 25 7.21 -19.21 14.64
C SER A 25 7.93 -19.11 13.28
N PHE A 26 7.21 -19.34 12.20
CA PHE A 26 7.73 -19.15 10.84
C PHE A 26 8.01 -17.67 10.57
N ILE A 27 7.07 -16.78 10.88
CA ILE A 27 7.21 -15.32 10.65
C ILE A 27 8.36 -14.76 11.47
N ASP A 28 8.48 -15.15 12.75
CA ASP A 28 9.57 -14.73 13.62
C ASP A 28 10.93 -15.18 13.04
N GLY A 29 11.00 -16.44 12.63
CA GLY A 29 12.22 -16.98 12.00
C GLY A 29 12.60 -16.32 10.68
N VAL A 30 11.61 -15.83 9.90
CA VAL A 30 11.83 -15.01 8.71
C VAL A 30 12.35 -13.62 9.10
N ALA A 31 11.70 -12.94 10.03
CA ALA A 31 12.08 -11.60 10.47
C ALA A 31 13.49 -11.56 11.09
N GLU A 32 13.83 -12.56 11.90
CA GLU A 32 15.12 -12.72 12.54
C GLU A 32 16.20 -13.32 11.63
N ARG A 33 15.83 -13.74 10.40
CA ARG A 33 16.71 -14.40 9.43
C ARG A 33 17.35 -15.69 9.97
N THR A 34 16.63 -16.42 10.82
CA THR A 34 17.10 -17.69 11.43
C THR A 34 16.63 -18.92 10.66
N LEU A 35 15.67 -18.77 9.73
CA LEU A 35 15.22 -19.85 8.85
C LEU A 35 16.12 -20.01 7.62
N PRO A 36 16.41 -21.27 7.22
CA PRO A 36 17.06 -21.53 5.94
C PRO A 36 16.23 -21.00 4.76
N ILE A 37 16.89 -20.40 3.77
CA ILE A 37 16.23 -19.86 2.57
C ILE A 37 15.47 -20.95 1.81
N GLU A 38 15.98 -22.18 1.80
CA GLU A 38 15.36 -23.34 1.17
C GLU A 38 13.99 -23.68 1.81
N ASP A 39 13.89 -23.56 3.14
CA ASP A 39 12.65 -23.79 3.87
C ASP A 39 11.62 -22.69 3.55
N ILE A 40 12.05 -21.43 3.54
CA ILE A 40 11.21 -20.29 3.15
C ILE A 40 10.73 -20.45 1.69
N THR A 41 11.65 -20.77 0.78
CA THR A 41 11.33 -20.98 -0.64
C THR A 41 10.30 -22.09 -0.84
N ARG A 42 10.44 -23.20 -0.11
CA ARG A 42 9.50 -24.32 -0.17
C ARG A 42 8.11 -23.88 0.28
N TRP A 43 8.01 -23.16 1.39
CA TRP A 43 6.73 -22.65 1.88
C TRP A 43 6.07 -21.70 0.87
N LEU A 44 6.83 -20.74 0.33
CA LEU A 44 6.35 -19.81 -0.70
C LEU A 44 5.82 -20.51 -1.94
N LYS A 45 6.53 -21.55 -2.43
CA LYS A 45 6.09 -22.37 -3.57
C LYS A 45 4.83 -23.19 -3.24
N THR A 46 4.70 -23.69 -2.02
CA THR A 46 3.50 -24.40 -1.57
C THR A 46 2.30 -23.46 -1.56
N VAL A 47 2.44 -22.25 -1.01
CA VAL A 47 1.38 -21.21 -1.06
C VAL A 47 1.06 -20.81 -2.49
N HIS A 48 2.07 -20.62 -3.33
CA HIS A 48 1.86 -20.24 -4.72
C HIS A 48 1.06 -21.31 -5.50
N THR A 49 1.32 -22.59 -5.24
CA THR A 49 0.69 -23.72 -5.95
C THR A 49 -0.73 -24.00 -5.45
N HIS A 50 -0.95 -23.94 -4.13
CA HIS A 50 -2.21 -24.41 -3.51
C HIS A 50 -3.10 -23.25 -3.03
N GLY A 51 -2.57 -22.02 -3.02
CA GLY A 51 -3.28 -20.87 -2.45
C GLY A 51 -3.24 -20.86 -0.91
N MET A 52 -4.09 -20.01 -0.32
CA MET A 52 -4.23 -19.87 1.12
C MET A 52 -5.65 -19.39 1.43
N SER A 53 -6.21 -19.81 2.56
CA SER A 53 -7.52 -19.33 3.02
C SER A 53 -7.49 -17.83 3.37
N VAL A 54 -8.65 -17.20 3.46
CA VAL A 54 -8.74 -15.79 3.90
C VAL A 54 -8.25 -15.66 5.34
N GLU A 55 -8.64 -16.59 6.19
CA GLU A 55 -8.27 -16.65 7.61
C GLU A 55 -6.75 -16.77 7.78
N ASP A 56 -6.11 -17.66 7.05
CA ASP A 56 -4.65 -17.82 7.08
C ASP A 56 -3.92 -16.62 6.47
N THR A 57 -4.50 -15.98 5.44
CA THR A 57 -3.96 -14.74 4.87
C THR A 57 -4.02 -13.59 5.88
N VAL A 58 -5.12 -13.47 6.63
CA VAL A 58 -5.24 -12.49 7.72
C VAL A 58 -4.20 -12.77 8.82
N ALA A 59 -4.05 -14.03 9.21
CA ALA A 59 -3.08 -14.42 10.25
C ALA A 59 -1.63 -14.14 9.81
N LEU A 60 -1.25 -14.51 8.58
CA LEU A 60 0.06 -14.18 8.00
C LEU A 60 0.29 -12.67 7.98
N THR A 61 -0.70 -11.91 7.51
CA THR A 61 -0.63 -10.45 7.43
C THR A 61 -0.45 -9.82 8.81
N THR A 62 -1.19 -10.31 9.81
CA THR A 62 -1.09 -9.85 11.20
C THR A 62 0.32 -10.10 11.78
N GLY A 63 0.85 -11.30 11.59
CA GLY A 63 2.19 -11.64 12.05
C GLY A 63 3.26 -10.81 11.34
N MET A 64 3.14 -10.61 10.02
CA MET A 64 4.07 -9.76 9.26
C MET A 64 4.00 -8.29 9.71
N MET A 65 2.82 -7.75 9.99
CA MET A 65 2.63 -6.41 10.54
C MET A 65 3.37 -6.26 11.88
N HIS A 66 3.21 -7.23 12.77
CA HIS A 66 3.81 -7.21 14.12
C HIS A 66 5.28 -7.67 14.15
N SER A 67 5.86 -8.10 13.03
CA SER A 67 7.28 -8.44 12.97
C SER A 67 8.20 -7.21 13.13
N GLY A 68 7.66 -5.99 13.02
CA GLY A 68 8.38 -4.73 13.19
C GLY A 68 7.56 -3.69 13.94
N ALA A 69 7.92 -2.43 13.77
CA ALA A 69 7.22 -1.30 14.36
C ALA A 69 5.84 -1.10 13.74
N VAL A 70 4.85 -0.84 14.59
CA VAL A 70 3.52 -0.37 14.21
C VAL A 70 3.39 1.07 14.70
N LEU A 71 3.08 1.99 13.78
CA LEU A 71 2.95 3.41 14.11
C LEU A 71 1.73 3.64 15.00
N GLN A 72 1.89 4.50 15.99
CA GLN A 72 0.84 4.91 16.94
C GLN A 72 0.66 6.42 16.82
N TRP A 73 -0.58 6.88 16.86
CA TRP A 73 -0.93 8.29 16.70
C TRP A 73 -1.56 8.81 17.98
N GLU A 74 -0.99 9.88 18.53
CA GLU A 74 -1.42 10.45 19.81
C GLU A 74 -2.54 11.47 19.66
N ASP A 75 -2.68 12.07 18.47
CA ASP A 75 -3.72 13.06 18.20
C ASP A 75 -5.02 12.41 17.69
N ASP A 76 -6.13 13.15 17.74
CA ASP A 76 -7.46 12.70 17.31
C ASP A 76 -7.67 12.79 15.80
N ARG A 77 -6.67 13.21 15.02
CA ARG A 77 -6.80 13.29 13.56
C ARG A 77 -6.89 11.88 12.98
N PRO A 78 -7.91 11.61 12.14
CA PRO A 78 -8.08 10.29 11.56
C PRO A 78 -6.95 9.96 10.59
N VAL A 79 -6.51 8.70 10.63
CA VAL A 79 -5.35 8.21 9.87
C VAL A 79 -5.81 7.35 8.72
N ALA A 80 -5.35 7.67 7.52
CA ALA A 80 -5.68 6.91 6.33
C ALA A 80 -4.57 6.90 5.30
N ASP A 81 -4.63 5.94 4.40
CA ASP A 81 -3.76 5.88 3.24
C ASP A 81 -4.44 5.29 2.01
N LYS A 82 -3.72 5.32 0.91
CA LYS A 82 -4.07 4.67 -0.35
C LYS A 82 -2.91 3.79 -0.82
N HIS A 83 -3.22 2.63 -1.34
CA HIS A 83 -2.25 1.80 -2.03
C HIS A 83 -2.66 1.56 -3.48
N SER A 84 -1.71 1.69 -4.42
CA SER A 84 -1.90 1.32 -5.82
C SER A 84 -1.11 0.06 -6.16
N THR A 85 -1.67 -0.79 -7.00
CA THR A 85 -0.96 -1.94 -7.56
C THR A 85 0.09 -1.56 -8.61
N GLY A 86 0.18 -0.26 -8.92
CA GLY A 86 1.17 0.28 -9.83
C GLY A 86 0.70 0.35 -11.29
N GLY A 87 1.24 1.34 -12.00
CA GLY A 87 0.92 1.59 -13.39
C GLY A 87 1.85 2.62 -14.02
N VAL A 88 1.57 3.01 -15.24
CA VAL A 88 2.31 4.04 -15.99
C VAL A 88 1.71 5.42 -15.74
N GLY A 89 2.51 6.37 -15.29
CA GLY A 89 2.04 7.70 -14.93
C GLY A 89 1.27 7.77 -13.62
N ASP A 90 1.33 6.72 -12.80
CA ASP A 90 0.65 6.69 -11.49
C ASP A 90 1.38 7.55 -10.45
N LYS A 91 1.05 8.81 -10.46
CA LYS A 91 1.54 9.85 -9.55
C LYS A 91 0.54 10.21 -8.45
N MET A 92 -0.55 9.44 -8.31
CA MET A 92 -1.67 9.78 -7.42
C MET A 92 -1.25 10.04 -5.98
N SER A 93 -0.30 9.29 -5.46
CA SER A 93 0.21 9.43 -4.09
C SER A 93 0.76 10.82 -3.80
N LEU A 94 1.46 11.44 -4.78
CA LEU A 94 2.09 12.75 -4.63
C LEU A 94 1.05 13.88 -4.41
N MET A 95 -0.15 13.69 -4.93
CA MET A 95 -1.23 14.68 -4.83
C MET A 95 -2.21 14.33 -3.72
N LEU A 96 -2.48 13.04 -3.54
CA LEU A 96 -3.50 12.56 -2.62
C LEU A 96 -3.09 12.75 -1.15
N ALA A 97 -1.84 12.43 -0.80
CA ALA A 97 -1.36 12.60 0.57
C ALA A 97 -1.49 14.05 1.06
N PRO A 98 -0.96 15.07 0.34
CA PRO A 98 -1.11 16.46 0.78
C PRO A 98 -2.55 16.98 0.67
N ALA A 99 -3.37 16.47 -0.25
CA ALA A 99 -4.78 16.87 -0.36
C ALA A 99 -5.61 16.35 0.85
N LEU A 100 -5.36 15.13 1.30
CA LEU A 100 -5.98 14.57 2.50
C LEU A 100 -5.51 15.31 3.77
N ALA A 101 -4.22 15.60 3.88
CA ALA A 101 -3.66 16.40 4.98
C ALA A 101 -4.32 17.80 5.04
N ALA A 102 -4.47 18.47 3.89
CA ALA A 102 -5.18 19.75 3.79
C ALA A 102 -6.68 19.66 4.16
N CYS A 103 -7.25 18.46 4.13
CA CYS A 103 -8.60 18.17 4.60
C CYS A 103 -8.69 17.75 6.07
N GLY A 104 -7.55 17.61 6.77
CA GLY A 104 -7.48 17.30 8.20
C GLY A 104 -7.27 15.83 8.55
N ALA A 105 -6.85 14.98 7.60
CA ALA A 105 -6.46 13.60 7.86
C ALA A 105 -4.94 13.48 8.03
N ASN A 106 -4.49 12.49 8.80
CA ASN A 106 -3.09 12.07 8.85
C ASN A 106 -2.80 10.99 7.80
N VAL A 107 -1.70 11.16 7.05
CA VAL A 107 -1.34 10.26 5.94
C VAL A 107 0.12 9.82 6.05
N PRO A 108 0.41 8.74 6.78
CA PRO A 108 1.77 8.20 6.96
C PRO A 108 2.14 7.21 5.84
N MET A 109 2.18 7.67 4.62
CA MET A 109 2.26 6.81 3.45
C MET A 109 3.62 6.13 3.30
N LEU A 110 3.63 4.79 3.33
CA LEU A 110 4.74 3.98 2.84
C LEU A 110 4.55 3.67 1.36
N ALA A 111 5.57 3.96 0.57
CA ALA A 111 5.53 3.76 -0.87
C ALA A 111 6.73 2.95 -1.37
N GLY A 112 6.57 2.33 -2.53
CA GLY A 112 7.60 1.51 -3.17
C GLY A 112 8.34 2.23 -4.28
N ARG A 113 9.42 1.58 -4.73
CA ARG A 113 10.12 1.87 -5.98
C ARG A 113 9.37 1.24 -7.16
N GLY A 114 9.71 1.64 -8.35
CA GLY A 114 9.19 1.03 -9.58
C GLY A 114 9.53 -0.45 -9.68
N LEU A 115 8.59 -1.23 -10.20
CA LEU A 115 8.75 -2.64 -10.47
C LEU A 115 8.39 -2.90 -11.94
N GLY A 116 9.28 -3.60 -12.65
CA GLY A 116 9.09 -3.91 -14.05
C GLY A 116 8.99 -2.63 -14.90
N HIS A 117 7.86 -2.46 -15.57
CA HIS A 117 7.58 -1.31 -16.45
C HIS A 117 6.93 -0.11 -15.74
N THR A 118 6.66 -0.21 -14.43
CA THR A 118 6.00 0.84 -13.66
C THR A 118 6.98 1.84 -13.07
N GLY A 119 6.55 3.09 -12.86
CA GLY A 119 7.31 4.10 -12.13
C GLY A 119 6.94 4.10 -10.64
N GLY A 120 7.93 4.02 -9.74
CA GLY A 120 7.70 4.04 -8.30
C GLY A 120 7.49 5.45 -7.75
N THR A 121 6.67 5.58 -6.71
CA THR A 121 6.45 6.86 -6.02
C THR A 121 7.75 7.40 -5.43
N ILE A 122 8.58 6.55 -4.85
CA ILE A 122 9.87 6.93 -4.28
C ILE A 122 10.82 7.46 -5.35
N ASP A 123 10.89 6.79 -6.51
CA ASP A 123 11.77 7.21 -7.61
C ASP A 123 11.39 8.62 -8.14
N LYS A 124 10.10 8.96 -8.10
CA LYS A 124 9.60 10.28 -8.48
C LYS A 124 10.03 11.32 -7.44
N LEU A 125 9.83 11.07 -6.16
CA LEU A 125 10.19 11.99 -5.08
C LEU A 125 11.70 12.21 -5.00
N GLU A 126 12.52 11.19 -5.20
CA GLU A 126 13.98 11.30 -5.25
C GLU A 126 14.50 12.12 -6.44
N SER A 127 13.66 12.40 -7.45
CA SER A 127 14.00 13.34 -8.51
C SER A 127 13.96 14.81 -8.06
N ILE A 128 13.40 15.08 -6.87
CA ILE A 128 13.42 16.40 -6.23
C ILE A 128 14.78 16.55 -5.52
N PRO A 129 15.62 17.55 -5.88
CA PRO A 129 16.92 17.71 -5.24
C PRO A 129 16.82 17.86 -3.73
N GLY A 130 17.52 16.99 -2.98
CA GLY A 130 17.55 17.01 -1.52
C GLY A 130 16.38 16.32 -0.83
N PHE A 131 15.41 15.76 -1.55
CA PHE A 131 14.31 15.03 -0.94
C PHE A 131 14.80 13.69 -0.35
N ASN A 132 14.45 13.43 0.91
CA ASN A 132 14.82 12.20 1.63
C ASN A 132 13.60 11.34 1.91
N CYS A 133 13.51 10.19 1.24
CA CYS A 133 12.47 9.19 1.48
C CYS A 133 12.85 8.16 2.58
N ALA A 134 14.11 8.11 3.01
CA ALA A 134 14.60 7.14 3.99
C ALA A 134 14.28 7.62 5.43
N LEU A 135 13.02 7.49 5.83
CA LEU A 135 12.53 7.92 7.13
C LEU A 135 12.39 6.70 8.06
N ASN A 136 12.82 6.84 9.31
CA ASN A 136 12.49 5.87 10.36
C ASN A 136 11.08 6.15 10.94
N PRO A 137 10.49 5.22 11.72
CA PRO A 137 9.15 5.40 12.29
C PRO A 137 8.95 6.70 13.07
N ILE A 138 9.93 7.10 13.90
CA ILE A 138 9.85 8.33 14.70
C ILE A 138 9.86 9.57 13.80
N GLN A 139 10.68 9.58 12.76
CA GLN A 139 10.70 10.67 11.80
C GLN A 139 9.38 10.78 11.04
N MET A 140 8.79 9.64 10.64
CA MET A 140 7.47 9.61 10.01
C MET A 140 6.40 10.22 10.92
N GLN A 141 6.36 9.81 12.19
CA GLN A 141 5.40 10.33 13.17
C GLN A 141 5.56 11.85 13.34
N ASN A 142 6.78 12.33 13.58
CA ASN A 142 7.05 13.77 13.76
C ASN A 142 6.60 14.60 12.53
N ILE A 143 6.89 14.13 11.31
CA ILE A 143 6.50 14.84 10.09
C ILE A 143 4.96 14.85 9.93
N VAL A 144 4.29 13.71 10.19
CA VAL A 144 2.83 13.64 10.09
C VAL A 144 2.16 14.51 11.17
N ASP A 145 2.69 14.55 12.38
CA ASP A 145 2.17 15.41 13.46
C ASP A 145 2.28 16.89 13.08
N GLU A 146 3.37 17.29 12.44
CA GLU A 146 3.63 18.69 12.05
C GLU A 146 2.88 19.08 10.77
N ILE A 147 2.95 18.24 9.72
CA ILE A 147 2.50 18.60 8.36
C ILE A 147 1.15 17.95 8.03
N GLY A 148 0.82 16.80 8.63
CA GLY A 148 -0.36 15.98 8.32
C GLY A 148 -0.07 14.86 7.32
N CYS A 149 1.06 14.83 6.64
CA CYS A 149 1.41 13.73 5.74
C CYS A 149 2.92 13.56 5.60
N CYS A 150 3.33 12.33 5.31
CA CYS A 150 4.66 12.03 4.77
C CYS A 150 4.56 10.92 3.72
N ILE A 151 5.55 10.83 2.83
CA ILE A 151 5.74 9.68 1.93
C ILE A 151 7.15 9.16 2.16
N ALA A 152 7.24 7.96 2.72
CA ALA A 152 8.50 7.30 3.06
C ALA A 152 8.72 6.03 2.25
N ALA A 153 9.98 5.71 2.01
CA ALA A 153 10.36 4.41 1.46
C ALA A 153 10.16 3.31 2.52
N GLN A 154 9.81 2.12 2.06
CA GLN A 154 9.82 0.94 2.91
C GLN A 154 11.20 0.77 3.55
N ASN A 155 11.24 0.43 4.83
CA ASN A 155 12.46 0.21 5.60
C ASN A 155 12.33 -1.06 6.46
N ASP A 156 13.48 -1.55 6.96
CA ASP A 156 13.54 -2.79 7.75
C ASP A 156 12.91 -2.67 9.15
N ALA A 157 12.52 -1.46 9.60
CA ALA A 157 11.86 -1.30 10.88
C ALA A 157 10.36 -1.61 10.83
N ILE A 158 9.74 -1.55 9.64
CA ILE A 158 8.30 -1.78 9.46
C ILE A 158 8.10 -3.05 8.63
N ALA A 159 7.39 -4.04 9.20
CA ALA A 159 7.14 -5.35 8.60
C ALA A 159 8.39 -6.01 7.98
N PRO A 160 9.50 -6.20 8.72
CA PRO A 160 10.76 -6.75 8.20
C PRO A 160 10.61 -8.15 7.60
N ALA A 161 9.68 -8.96 8.09
CA ALA A 161 9.38 -10.28 7.51
C ALA A 161 8.96 -10.16 6.04
N ASP A 162 8.19 -9.14 5.66
CA ASP A 162 7.80 -8.90 4.27
C ASP A 162 9.01 -8.64 3.36
N GLY A 163 9.97 -7.84 3.82
CA GLY A 163 11.15 -7.51 3.02
C GLY A 163 11.92 -8.75 2.56
N LEU A 164 12.13 -9.72 3.46
CA LEU A 164 12.82 -10.96 3.13
C LEU A 164 11.94 -11.88 2.27
N LEU A 165 10.66 -12.05 2.61
CA LEU A 165 9.73 -12.88 1.81
C LEU A 165 9.64 -12.34 0.38
N TYR A 166 9.52 -11.02 0.21
CA TYR A 166 9.44 -10.40 -1.12
C TYR A 166 10.71 -10.62 -1.94
N ALA A 167 11.90 -10.45 -1.32
CA ALA A 167 13.18 -10.68 -2.01
C ALA A 167 13.34 -12.13 -2.49
N ILE A 168 12.83 -13.12 -1.72
CA ILE A 168 12.86 -14.52 -2.13
C ILE A 168 11.83 -14.78 -3.22
N ARG A 169 10.63 -14.18 -3.16
CA ARG A 169 9.60 -14.33 -4.18
C ARG A 169 10.07 -13.86 -5.55
N ASP A 170 10.83 -12.77 -5.59
CA ASP A 170 11.35 -12.18 -6.83
C ASP A 170 12.27 -13.15 -7.60
N VAL A 171 13.05 -13.98 -6.88
CA VAL A 171 13.99 -14.93 -7.48
C VAL A 171 13.45 -16.37 -7.57
N THR A 172 12.21 -16.63 -7.14
CA THR A 172 11.60 -17.95 -7.11
C THR A 172 10.32 -18.09 -7.93
N ASP A 173 10.00 -17.05 -8.74
CA ASP A 173 8.83 -16.97 -9.60
C ASP A 173 7.50 -17.20 -8.84
N THR A 174 7.38 -16.59 -7.63
CA THR A 174 6.18 -16.70 -6.78
C THR A 174 5.54 -15.34 -6.50
N VAL A 175 5.85 -14.33 -7.32
CA VAL A 175 5.40 -12.94 -7.12
C VAL A 175 3.91 -12.74 -7.44
N ASP A 176 3.30 -13.56 -8.26
CA ASP A 176 1.92 -13.45 -8.76
C ASP A 176 0.87 -14.14 -7.85
N SER A 177 1.30 -14.74 -6.73
CA SER A 177 0.39 -15.33 -5.74
C SER A 177 -0.48 -14.28 -5.04
N ILE A 178 -1.80 -14.33 -5.26
CA ILE A 178 -2.75 -13.36 -4.66
C ILE A 178 -2.65 -13.30 -3.13
N PRO A 179 -2.64 -14.40 -2.35
CA PRO A 179 -2.47 -14.33 -0.90
C PRO A 179 -1.17 -13.65 -0.46
N LEU A 180 -0.06 -13.94 -1.15
CA LEU A 180 1.25 -13.36 -0.84
C LEU A 180 1.35 -11.89 -1.25
N ILE A 181 0.74 -11.48 -2.37
CA ILE A 181 0.60 -10.06 -2.74
C ILE A 181 -0.20 -9.33 -1.68
N THR A 182 -1.34 -9.91 -1.29
CA THR A 182 -2.24 -9.36 -0.27
C THR A 182 -1.53 -9.16 1.06
N ALA A 183 -0.87 -10.20 1.59
CA ALA A 183 -0.16 -10.12 2.86
C ALA A 183 0.97 -9.08 2.82
N SER A 184 1.73 -9.02 1.73
CA SER A 184 2.81 -8.05 1.53
C SER A 184 2.31 -6.60 1.54
N ILE A 185 1.21 -6.31 0.83
CA ILE A 185 0.65 -4.95 0.76
C ILE A 185 0.01 -4.57 2.10
N VAL A 186 -0.92 -5.42 2.58
CA VAL A 186 -1.78 -5.07 3.71
C VAL A 186 -1.01 -5.03 5.02
N SER A 187 0.04 -5.86 5.22
CA SER A 187 0.86 -5.81 6.44
C SER A 187 1.55 -4.45 6.64
N LYS A 188 2.11 -3.88 5.58
CA LYS A 188 2.73 -2.55 5.62
C LYS A 188 1.70 -1.45 5.86
N LYS A 189 0.54 -1.53 5.19
CA LYS A 189 -0.55 -0.57 5.37
C LYS A 189 -1.15 -0.63 6.77
N ALA A 190 -1.30 -1.84 7.32
CA ALA A 190 -1.75 -2.00 8.70
C ALA A 190 -0.72 -1.47 9.72
N ALA A 191 0.58 -1.66 9.46
CA ALA A 191 1.64 -1.13 10.30
C ALA A 191 1.73 0.41 10.34
N GLU A 192 1.10 1.10 9.40
CA GLU A 192 0.93 2.57 9.42
C GLU A 192 -0.10 3.05 10.48
N GLY A 193 -0.84 2.15 11.13
CA GLY A 193 -1.86 2.48 12.13
C GLY A 193 -3.14 3.08 11.54
N LEU A 194 -3.56 2.59 10.38
CA LEU A 194 -4.66 3.15 9.59
C LEU A 194 -6.05 2.84 10.17
N GLN A 195 -6.96 3.79 10.06
CA GLN A 195 -8.40 3.62 10.27
C GLN A 195 -9.15 3.38 8.96
N ALA A 196 -8.63 3.90 7.83
CA ALA A 196 -9.21 3.72 6.51
C ALA A 196 -8.14 3.52 5.43
N LEU A 197 -8.47 2.69 4.43
CA LEU A 197 -7.59 2.38 3.30
C LEU A 197 -8.39 2.33 2.00
N VAL A 198 -7.90 3.02 0.97
CA VAL A 198 -8.37 2.85 -0.40
C VAL A 198 -7.32 2.08 -1.19
N LEU A 199 -7.75 0.99 -1.82
CA LEU A 199 -6.93 0.16 -2.68
C LEU A 199 -7.24 0.49 -4.14
N ASP A 200 -6.27 1.02 -4.85
CA ASP A 200 -6.35 1.34 -6.27
C ASP A 200 -5.78 0.16 -7.08
N VAL A 201 -6.67 -0.73 -7.51
CA VAL A 201 -6.29 -1.92 -8.29
C VAL A 201 -6.33 -1.58 -9.76
N LYS A 202 -5.15 -1.39 -10.34
CA LYS A 202 -4.98 -1.09 -11.76
C LYS A 202 -5.32 -2.31 -12.60
N CYS A 203 -6.13 -2.12 -13.65
CA CYS A 203 -6.53 -3.16 -14.60
C CYS A 203 -6.30 -2.69 -16.03
N GLY A 204 -5.66 -3.49 -16.87
CA GLY A 204 -5.42 -3.16 -18.27
C GLY A 204 -4.04 -3.53 -18.77
N GLN A 205 -3.71 -3.14 -19.99
CA GLN A 205 -2.48 -3.59 -20.67
C GLN A 205 -1.19 -3.12 -19.97
N ALA A 206 -1.22 -1.96 -19.33
CA ALA A 206 -0.08 -1.40 -18.60
C ALA A 206 -0.14 -1.66 -17.08
N ALA A 207 -1.08 -2.49 -16.61
CA ALA A 207 -1.17 -2.95 -15.23
C ALA A 207 -0.54 -4.35 -15.05
N PHE A 208 -0.37 -4.79 -13.79
CA PHE A 208 -0.06 -6.19 -13.49
C PHE A 208 -1.29 -7.08 -13.70
N MET A 209 -2.47 -6.65 -13.26
CA MET A 209 -3.75 -7.34 -13.55
C MET A 209 -4.21 -6.98 -14.95
N LYS A 210 -4.21 -7.95 -15.84
CA LYS A 210 -4.55 -7.75 -17.26
C LYS A 210 -6.05 -7.78 -17.52
N THR A 211 -6.78 -8.51 -16.69
CA THR A 211 -8.22 -8.74 -16.84
C THR A 211 -8.98 -8.28 -15.60
N GLU A 212 -10.24 -7.88 -15.79
CA GLU A 212 -11.12 -7.49 -14.70
C GLU A 212 -11.34 -8.61 -13.67
N PRO A 213 -11.52 -9.90 -14.03
CA PRO A 213 -11.60 -10.97 -13.04
C PRO A 213 -10.37 -11.12 -12.15
N GLU A 214 -9.16 -10.95 -12.70
CA GLU A 214 -7.91 -10.96 -11.90
C GLU A 214 -7.87 -9.79 -10.94
N ALA A 215 -8.23 -8.60 -11.42
CA ALA A 215 -8.27 -7.39 -10.60
C ALA A 215 -9.31 -7.52 -9.46
N ILE A 216 -10.49 -8.07 -9.74
CA ILE A 216 -11.54 -8.33 -8.74
C ILE A 216 -11.04 -9.34 -7.70
N ALA A 217 -10.40 -10.43 -8.10
CA ALA A 217 -9.89 -11.44 -7.18
C ALA A 217 -8.85 -10.86 -6.22
N LEU A 218 -7.90 -10.07 -6.73
CA LEU A 218 -6.91 -9.38 -5.90
C LEU A 218 -7.55 -8.34 -4.97
N ALA A 219 -8.46 -7.51 -5.50
CA ALA A 219 -9.19 -6.51 -4.73
C ALA A 219 -9.96 -7.14 -3.57
N GLN A 220 -10.68 -8.23 -3.83
CA GLN A 220 -11.46 -8.96 -2.82
C GLN A 220 -10.57 -9.54 -1.72
N SER A 221 -9.43 -10.14 -2.09
CA SER A 221 -8.45 -10.68 -1.15
C SER A 221 -7.91 -9.57 -0.22
N MET A 222 -7.45 -8.46 -0.79
CA MET A 222 -6.91 -7.34 -0.02
C MET A 222 -7.96 -6.68 0.88
N VAL A 223 -9.19 -6.46 0.38
CA VAL A 223 -10.27 -5.86 1.16
C VAL A 223 -10.68 -6.76 2.33
N ASN A 224 -10.82 -8.08 2.09
CA ASN A 224 -11.18 -9.03 3.15
C ASN A 224 -10.10 -9.07 4.23
N THR A 225 -8.84 -9.11 3.83
CA THR A 225 -7.69 -9.14 4.75
C THR A 225 -7.60 -7.86 5.57
N ALA A 226 -7.68 -6.69 4.94
CA ALA A 226 -7.61 -5.41 5.65
C ALA A 226 -8.81 -5.22 6.62
N LYS A 227 -10.02 -5.64 6.22
CA LYS A 227 -11.19 -5.67 7.11
C LYS A 227 -11.01 -6.64 8.28
N GLY A 228 -10.37 -7.78 8.06
CA GLY A 228 -10.00 -8.73 9.13
C GLY A 228 -9.06 -8.11 10.17
N LEU A 229 -8.28 -7.12 9.80
CA LEU A 229 -7.41 -6.31 10.67
C LEU A 229 -8.13 -5.07 11.26
N GLY A 230 -9.44 -4.91 11.04
CA GLY A 230 -10.22 -3.78 11.55
C GLY A 230 -10.10 -2.48 10.76
N ILE A 231 -9.46 -2.48 9.59
CA ILE A 231 -9.29 -1.30 8.74
C ILE A 231 -10.50 -1.16 7.81
N ARG A 232 -11.18 -0.01 7.82
CA ARG A 232 -12.25 0.29 6.88
C ARG A 232 -11.70 0.43 5.48
N THR A 233 -12.00 -0.52 4.61
CA THR A 233 -11.31 -0.66 3.32
C THR A 233 -12.28 -0.83 2.18
N ILE A 234 -12.03 -0.12 1.09
CA ILE A 234 -12.64 -0.34 -0.23
C ILE A 234 -11.55 -0.49 -1.29
N ALA A 235 -11.88 -1.17 -2.38
CA ALA A 235 -11.05 -1.20 -3.57
C ALA A 235 -11.76 -0.51 -4.73
N GLN A 236 -10.99 0.22 -5.53
CA GLN A 236 -11.41 0.83 -6.79
C GLN A 236 -10.61 0.18 -7.91
N ILE A 237 -11.28 -0.46 -8.84
CA ILE A 237 -10.64 -0.99 -10.05
C ILE A 237 -10.57 0.15 -11.06
N THR A 238 -9.36 0.53 -11.45
CA THR A 238 -9.12 1.68 -12.33
C THR A 238 -8.44 1.26 -13.62
N ASP A 239 -8.80 1.93 -14.71
CA ASP A 239 -8.27 1.63 -16.04
C ASP A 239 -6.78 1.97 -16.14
N MET A 240 -6.00 1.04 -16.69
CA MET A 240 -4.58 1.19 -17.01
C MET A 240 -4.27 0.73 -18.45
N ASN A 241 -5.20 0.95 -19.37
CA ASN A 241 -4.95 0.80 -20.81
C ASN A 241 -4.23 2.02 -21.40
N GLN A 242 -4.26 3.14 -20.71
CA GLN A 242 -3.55 4.38 -21.04
C GLN A 242 -2.79 4.89 -19.83
N PRO A 243 -1.67 5.59 -20.00
CA PRO A 243 -1.00 6.29 -18.92
C PRO A 243 -1.91 7.34 -18.27
N ILE A 244 -1.73 7.58 -16.98
CA ILE A 244 -2.46 8.61 -16.23
C ILE A 244 -1.80 9.96 -16.47
N GLY A 245 -2.60 10.95 -16.86
CA GLY A 245 -2.13 12.30 -17.13
C GLY A 245 -1.34 12.43 -18.43
N THR A 246 -0.57 13.49 -18.57
CA THR A 246 0.17 13.87 -19.79
C THR A 246 1.68 13.81 -19.64
N HIS A 247 2.18 13.72 -18.42
CA HIS A 247 3.61 13.66 -18.11
C HIS A 247 3.97 12.30 -17.54
N ILE A 248 4.92 11.61 -18.17
CA ILE A 248 5.41 10.28 -17.80
C ILE A 248 6.91 10.36 -17.59
N GLY A 249 7.37 9.96 -16.42
CA GLY A 249 8.77 10.00 -15.98
C GLY A 249 8.92 10.71 -14.64
N ASN A 250 9.94 10.36 -13.85
CA ASN A 250 10.05 10.71 -12.44
C ASN A 250 9.83 12.22 -12.17
N ALA A 251 10.72 13.08 -12.64
CA ALA A 251 10.61 14.53 -12.45
C ALA A 251 9.41 15.15 -13.17
N LEU A 252 9.05 14.62 -14.36
CA LEU A 252 7.90 15.11 -15.12
C LEU A 252 6.59 14.88 -14.38
N GLU A 253 6.45 13.73 -13.73
CA GLU A 253 5.28 13.40 -12.93
C GLU A 253 5.20 14.25 -11.65
N VAL A 254 6.33 14.64 -11.06
CA VAL A 254 6.37 15.63 -9.97
C VAL A 254 5.88 16.99 -10.44
N ILE A 255 6.32 17.45 -11.62
CA ILE A 255 5.89 18.72 -12.20
C ILE A 255 4.37 18.74 -12.40
N GLU A 256 3.82 17.69 -13.02
CA GLU A 256 2.37 17.58 -13.23
C GLU A 256 1.60 17.51 -11.90
N SER A 257 2.15 16.82 -10.89
CA SER A 257 1.56 16.78 -9.54
C SER A 257 1.47 18.18 -8.92
N ILE A 258 2.51 19.00 -9.06
CA ILE A 258 2.51 20.39 -8.58
C ILE A 258 1.48 21.24 -9.36
N GLU A 259 1.29 20.99 -10.64
CA GLU A 259 0.25 21.67 -11.44
C GLU A 259 -1.14 21.33 -10.94
N VAL A 260 -1.42 20.04 -10.68
CA VAL A 260 -2.70 19.58 -10.12
C VAL A 260 -2.95 20.18 -8.74
N LEU A 261 -1.95 20.15 -7.85
CA LEU A 261 -2.02 20.77 -6.52
C LEU A 261 -2.19 22.31 -6.57
N SER A 262 -1.90 22.90 -7.73
CA SER A 262 -2.08 24.33 -8.01
C SER A 262 -3.42 24.65 -8.69
N GLY A 263 -4.33 23.67 -8.81
CA GLY A 263 -5.64 23.82 -9.45
C GLY A 263 -5.56 23.82 -11.00
N ARG A 264 -4.50 23.32 -11.57
CA ARG A 264 -4.27 23.17 -13.01
C ARG A 264 -3.80 21.75 -13.27
N GLY A 265 -4.05 21.19 -14.39
CA GLY A 265 -3.56 19.85 -14.72
C GLY A 265 -4.59 19.05 -15.50
N PRO A 266 -4.25 17.83 -15.90
CA PRO A 266 -5.16 16.97 -16.64
C PRO A 266 -6.39 16.59 -15.83
N GLN A 267 -7.55 16.60 -16.49
CA GLN A 267 -8.84 16.36 -15.83
C GLN A 267 -8.98 14.93 -15.32
N ASP A 268 -8.40 13.96 -16.03
CA ASP A 268 -8.36 12.54 -15.61
C ASP A 268 -7.63 12.39 -14.27
N THR A 269 -6.47 13.03 -14.14
CA THR A 269 -5.66 13.05 -12.92
C THR A 269 -6.42 13.71 -11.75
N ILE A 270 -7.01 14.88 -11.97
CA ILE A 270 -7.82 15.59 -10.97
C ILE A 270 -9.00 14.73 -10.52
N ASN A 271 -9.72 14.12 -11.47
CA ASN A 271 -10.87 13.27 -11.18
C ASN A 271 -10.47 12.04 -10.35
N LEU A 272 -9.33 11.40 -10.67
CA LEU A 272 -8.87 10.22 -9.94
C LEU A 272 -8.43 10.56 -8.52
N VAL A 273 -7.70 11.67 -8.32
CA VAL A 273 -7.36 12.16 -6.97
C VAL A 273 -8.62 12.47 -6.16
N ALA A 274 -9.58 13.17 -6.77
CA ALA A 274 -10.83 13.52 -6.10
C ALA A 274 -11.65 12.28 -5.74
N MET A 275 -11.72 11.28 -6.62
CA MET A 275 -12.43 10.03 -6.39
C MET A 275 -11.81 9.24 -5.22
N GLN A 276 -10.50 9.05 -5.24
CA GLN A 276 -9.79 8.30 -4.19
C GLN A 276 -9.84 9.04 -2.84
N GLY A 277 -9.57 10.33 -2.85
CA GLY A 277 -9.61 11.15 -1.64
C GLY A 277 -11.02 11.30 -1.08
N GLY A 278 -12.02 11.41 -1.94
CA GLY A 278 -13.44 11.46 -1.53
C GLY A 278 -13.87 10.20 -0.80
N ALA A 279 -13.48 9.03 -1.34
CA ALA A 279 -13.73 7.74 -0.72
C ALA A 279 -13.04 7.61 0.65
N ILE A 280 -11.79 8.07 0.77
CA ILE A 280 -11.06 8.07 2.06
C ILE A 280 -11.77 8.95 3.08
N LEU A 281 -12.13 10.18 2.73
CA LEU A 281 -12.82 11.11 3.65
C LEU A 281 -14.18 10.56 4.11
N TRP A 282 -14.90 9.88 3.23
CA TRP A 282 -16.15 9.20 3.59
C TRP A 282 -15.89 8.01 4.52
N LEU A 283 -14.92 7.15 4.23
CA LEU A 283 -14.54 6.02 5.09
C LEU A 283 -14.11 6.48 6.48
N LEU A 284 -13.45 7.62 6.59
CA LEU A 284 -13.05 8.23 7.87
C LEU A 284 -14.25 8.86 8.62
N GLY A 285 -15.40 8.99 7.99
CA GLY A 285 -16.56 9.69 8.57
C GLY A 285 -16.43 11.22 8.57
N MET A 286 -15.47 11.76 7.81
CA MET A 286 -15.24 13.21 7.68
C MET A 286 -16.20 13.88 6.68
N CYS A 287 -16.95 13.07 5.92
CA CYS A 287 -17.99 13.48 4.98
C CYS A 287 -19.12 12.46 5.01
N GLU A 288 -20.36 12.92 4.80
CA GLU A 288 -21.55 12.07 4.81
C GLU A 288 -21.63 11.14 3.59
N THR A 289 -21.04 11.55 2.46
CA THR A 289 -21.03 10.79 1.20
C THR A 289 -19.67 10.88 0.52
N GLU A 290 -19.36 9.91 -0.34
CA GLU A 290 -18.16 9.97 -1.19
C GLU A 290 -18.15 11.22 -2.08
N GLU A 291 -19.33 11.65 -2.58
CA GLU A 291 -19.43 12.82 -3.44
C GLU A 291 -19.11 14.11 -2.66
N ALA A 292 -19.58 14.25 -1.41
CA ALA A 292 -19.19 15.37 -0.56
C ALA A 292 -17.68 15.37 -0.28
N GLY A 293 -17.08 14.18 -0.10
CA GLY A 293 -15.63 14.01 0.01
C GLY A 293 -14.90 14.44 -1.27
N ARG A 294 -15.37 14.03 -2.44
CA ARG A 294 -14.81 14.43 -3.74
C ARG A 294 -14.80 15.95 -3.91
N GLN A 295 -15.92 16.61 -3.56
CA GLN A 295 -16.02 18.07 -3.62
C GLN A 295 -15.02 18.73 -2.66
N LYS A 296 -14.81 18.17 -1.46
CA LYS A 296 -13.85 18.69 -0.48
C LYS A 296 -12.41 18.57 -0.96
N ILE A 297 -12.04 17.44 -1.57
CA ILE A 297 -10.71 17.27 -2.20
C ILE A 297 -10.55 18.23 -3.37
N THR A 298 -11.52 18.31 -4.28
CA THR A 298 -11.47 19.22 -5.43
C THR A 298 -11.32 20.67 -4.99
N ALA A 299 -12.03 21.09 -3.94
CA ALA A 299 -11.88 22.43 -3.37
C ALA A 299 -10.47 22.68 -2.85
N SER A 300 -9.84 21.70 -2.16
CA SER A 300 -8.47 21.83 -1.65
C SER A 300 -7.41 21.97 -2.75
N LEU A 301 -7.65 21.39 -3.93
CA LEU A 301 -6.81 21.57 -5.11
C LEU A 301 -7.02 22.98 -5.73
N ASN A 302 -8.27 23.38 -5.92
CA ASN A 302 -8.62 24.65 -6.57
C ASN A 302 -8.17 25.89 -5.77
N ASP A 303 -8.30 25.85 -4.43
CA ASP A 303 -7.84 26.93 -3.54
C ASP A 303 -6.38 26.79 -3.12
N ARG A 304 -5.68 25.78 -3.62
CA ARG A 304 -4.26 25.49 -3.40
C ARG A 304 -3.86 25.13 -1.96
N ARG A 305 -4.82 24.83 -1.08
CA ARG A 305 -4.51 24.39 0.29
C ARG A 305 -3.70 23.08 0.28
N ALA A 306 -4.00 22.19 -0.66
CA ALA A 306 -3.28 20.92 -0.83
C ALA A 306 -1.79 21.11 -1.24
N LEU A 307 -1.43 22.24 -1.84
CA LEU A 307 -0.04 22.53 -2.21
C LEU A 307 0.85 22.86 -1.00
N ASN A 308 0.28 23.34 0.12
CA ASN A 308 1.07 23.72 1.28
C ASN A 308 1.75 22.53 1.97
N PRO A 309 1.06 21.43 2.33
CA PRO A 309 1.73 20.24 2.87
C PRO A 309 2.76 19.61 1.91
N PHE A 310 2.55 19.73 0.60
CA PHE A 310 3.51 19.24 -0.38
C PHE A 310 4.83 20.03 -0.40
N LYS A 311 4.80 21.32 -0.05
CA LYS A 311 5.98 22.20 -0.05
C LYS A 311 6.82 22.09 1.23
N GLN A 312 6.22 21.65 2.31
CA GLN A 312 6.87 21.47 3.61
C GLN A 312 7.63 20.15 3.66
#